data_8df1806063170aa65a851ea863207b8f
#
_entry.id   8df1806063170aa65a851ea863207b8f
#
_cell.length_a   1.000
_cell.length_b   1.000
_cell.length_c   1.000
_cell.angle_alpha   90.00
_cell.angle_beta   90.00
_cell.angle_gamma   90.00
#
_symmetry.space_group_name_H-M   'P 1'
#
loop_
_entity.id
_entity.type
_entity.pdbx_description
1 polymer ?
#
loop_
_entity_poly.entity_id
_entity_poly.type
_entity_poly.pdbx_seq_one_letter_code
_entity_poly.pdbx_strand_id
1 'polypeptide(L)'
;MNKTTFILLITLIISYINTAYIQAQTQRVTVQGSILEKDTQFPVEQATIQLLSLPDSNYVKGISSLEQGKFSLTTLPGRFLLKISFIGLATEYKPLQINTTQTIVQLGKIELKPDAVLLNETVIVAQAPPVVVTGDTTAYNTSAYRVSEGAALEELVKKLPGAEINEEGKLIINGQEVKKIMMNGEEFFLNDPNTVLKELPADMIDQLKTYQKKSDMARITGVDDGKEEMVLDLRVKPSMRKGWNGNFEAGYGNDDHYRAKGMANRFKNKMNLSINGTANDNGINSNQRIGANYSQNTQKLKYGGSIEVRENKRDSWSKRHTESFLSDNTSQFSLQNNQSDGKTSAISANFRFEWKLDSLTTIMYRPTFNFSKGNSNSGNFSETLNNEST
;
A
#
# COMPACT_ATOMS: atom_id res chain seq x y z
N MET A 1 -9.24 -9.73 -44.46
CA MET A 1 -7.79 -9.83 -44.25
C MET A 1 -7.45 -11.32 -44.12
N ASN A 2 -6.64 -11.87 -45.01
CA ASN A 2 -6.33 -13.31 -45.04
C ASN A 2 -5.53 -13.69 -43.79
N LYS A 3 -5.80 -14.90 -43.22
CA LYS A 3 -5.09 -15.41 -42.03
C LYS A 3 -3.55 -15.32 -42.14
N THR A 4 -3.04 -15.51 -43.33
CA THR A 4 -1.60 -15.40 -43.69
C THR A 4 -1.07 -13.97 -43.55
N THR A 5 -1.84 -12.95 -43.95
CA THR A 5 -1.46 -11.52 -43.82
C THR A 5 -1.49 -11.07 -42.35
N PHE A 6 -2.41 -11.62 -41.58
CA PHE A 6 -2.49 -11.33 -40.13
C PHE A 6 -1.31 -11.94 -39.35
N ILE A 7 -0.93 -13.17 -39.69
CA ILE A 7 0.24 -13.85 -39.08
C ILE A 7 1.54 -13.13 -39.46
N LEU A 8 1.69 -12.69 -40.72
CA LEU A 8 2.85 -11.92 -41.16
C LEU A 8 2.95 -10.55 -40.44
N LEU A 9 1.83 -9.90 -40.18
CA LEU A 9 1.82 -8.64 -39.46
C LEU A 9 2.20 -8.83 -38.01
N ILE A 10 1.72 -9.89 -37.33
CA ILE A 10 2.07 -10.23 -35.96
C ILE A 10 3.55 -10.61 -35.86
N THR A 11 4.09 -11.39 -36.80
CA THR A 11 5.52 -11.73 -36.77
C THR A 11 6.41 -10.52 -37.04
N LEU A 12 5.97 -9.57 -37.85
CA LEU A 12 6.68 -8.31 -38.08
C LEU A 12 6.67 -7.41 -36.83
N ILE A 13 5.53 -7.34 -36.12
CA ILE A 13 5.41 -6.60 -34.86
C ILE A 13 6.26 -7.25 -33.75
N ILE A 14 6.25 -8.58 -33.66
CA ILE A 14 7.08 -9.30 -32.66
C ILE A 14 8.57 -9.13 -32.99
N SER A 15 8.96 -9.11 -34.25
CA SER A 15 10.34 -8.84 -34.69
C SER A 15 10.77 -7.40 -34.34
N TYR A 16 9.87 -6.42 -34.50
CA TYR A 16 10.15 -5.02 -34.14
C TYR A 16 10.28 -4.82 -32.62
N ILE A 17 9.50 -5.55 -31.82
CA ILE A 17 9.58 -5.51 -30.36
C ILE A 17 10.90 -6.12 -29.86
N ASN A 18 11.41 -7.17 -30.50
CA ASN A 18 12.69 -7.78 -30.11
C ASN A 18 13.93 -6.94 -30.45
N THR A 19 13.86 -6.01 -31.40
CA THR A 19 14.99 -5.11 -31.71
C THR A 19 15.08 -3.90 -30.75
N ALA A 20 14.04 -3.63 -29.96
CA ALA A 20 14.05 -2.54 -28.99
C ALA A 20 14.73 -2.90 -27.64
N TYR A 21 15.05 -4.16 -27.43
CA TYR A 21 15.83 -4.60 -26.26
C TYR A 21 17.34 -4.58 -26.53
N ILE A 22 17.88 -3.51 -27.10
CA ILE A 22 19.28 -3.17 -26.85
C ILE A 22 19.30 -2.69 -25.39
N GLN A 23 19.47 -3.62 -24.48
CA GLN A 23 19.85 -3.32 -23.11
C GLN A 23 21.18 -2.59 -23.21
N ALA A 24 21.15 -1.28 -23.01
CA ALA A 24 22.33 -0.57 -22.58
C ALA A 24 22.75 -1.26 -21.29
N GLN A 25 23.70 -2.19 -21.36
CA GLN A 25 24.37 -2.75 -20.18
C GLN A 25 24.98 -1.57 -19.46
N THR A 26 24.27 -1.04 -18.50
CA THR A 26 24.76 0.04 -17.66
C THR A 26 25.92 -0.55 -16.87
N GLN A 27 27.14 -0.27 -17.31
CA GLN A 27 28.35 -0.78 -16.73
C GLN A 27 28.37 -0.38 -15.25
N ARG A 28 28.38 -1.36 -14.38
CA ARG A 28 28.50 -1.12 -12.95
C ARG A 28 29.95 -0.80 -12.59
N VAL A 29 30.13 0.18 -11.73
CA VAL A 29 31.42 0.65 -11.26
C VAL A 29 31.60 0.25 -9.80
N THR A 30 32.77 -0.27 -9.47
CA THR A 30 33.12 -0.66 -8.10
C THR A 30 33.91 0.45 -7.43
N VAL A 31 33.40 0.98 -6.32
CA VAL A 31 34.09 1.95 -5.46
C VAL A 31 34.76 1.21 -4.32
N GLN A 32 36.06 1.40 -4.16
CA GLN A 32 36.88 0.70 -3.17
C GLN A 32 37.71 1.69 -2.35
N GLY A 33 37.96 1.33 -1.11
CA GLY A 33 38.81 2.10 -0.21
C GLY A 33 39.09 1.36 1.11
N SER A 34 39.77 2.03 2.01
CA SER A 34 39.99 1.58 3.38
C SER A 34 39.75 2.72 4.36
N ILE A 35 39.17 2.38 5.51
CA ILE A 35 38.83 3.33 6.57
C ILE A 35 39.82 3.15 7.72
N LEU A 36 40.44 4.24 8.14
CA LEU A 36 41.38 4.29 9.27
C LEU A 36 40.90 5.34 10.27
N GLU A 37 41.18 5.13 11.52
CA GLU A 37 41.12 6.19 12.53
C GLU A 37 42.32 7.14 12.37
N LYS A 38 42.08 8.46 12.37
CA LYS A 38 43.10 9.43 12.04
C LYS A 38 44.30 9.43 13.02
N ASP A 39 44.01 9.33 14.31
CA ASP A 39 45.03 9.52 15.35
C ASP A 39 45.86 8.25 15.59
N THR A 40 45.22 7.10 15.53
CA THR A 40 45.85 5.81 15.79
C THR A 40 46.33 5.09 14.55
N GLN A 41 45.83 5.48 13.35
CA GLN A 41 46.02 4.82 12.07
C GLN A 41 45.56 3.32 12.08
N PHE A 42 44.78 2.93 13.07
CA PHE A 42 44.17 1.61 13.10
C PHE A 42 43.02 1.48 12.09
N PRO A 43 42.87 0.30 11.46
CA PRO A 43 41.74 0.05 10.57
C PRO A 43 40.42 0.09 11.35
N VAL A 44 39.41 0.78 10.80
CA VAL A 44 38.07 0.80 11.36
C VAL A 44 37.22 -0.26 10.67
N GLU A 45 36.99 -1.36 11.36
CA GLU A 45 36.16 -2.46 10.92
C GLU A 45 34.68 -2.22 11.30
N GLN A 46 33.74 -2.72 10.46
CA GLN A 46 32.31 -2.53 10.63
C GLN A 46 31.83 -1.07 10.61
N ALA A 47 32.62 -0.14 10.07
CA ALA A 47 32.13 1.20 9.81
C ALA A 47 31.02 1.15 8.76
N THR A 48 29.97 1.91 8.97
CA THR A 48 28.84 2.02 8.04
C THR A 48 29.19 2.98 6.90
N ILE A 49 29.13 2.47 5.68
CA ILE A 49 29.34 3.21 4.45
C ILE A 49 28.03 3.29 3.69
N GLN A 50 27.50 4.50 3.48
CA GLN A 50 26.26 4.76 2.76
C GLN A 50 26.55 5.58 1.51
N LEU A 51 26.00 5.16 0.39
CA LEU A 51 26.01 5.91 -0.86
C LEU A 51 24.69 6.64 -1.02
N LEU A 52 24.73 7.97 -1.12
CA LEU A 52 23.58 8.84 -1.26
C LEU A 52 23.62 9.48 -2.65
N SER A 53 22.52 9.57 -3.36
CA SER A 53 22.43 10.24 -4.66
C SER A 53 22.35 11.76 -4.50
N LEU A 54 23.06 12.51 -5.35
CA LEU A 54 22.93 13.96 -5.41
C LEU A 54 21.97 14.39 -6.52
N PRO A 55 21.17 15.52 -6.35
CA PRO A 55 21.29 16.51 -5.27
C PRO A 55 20.50 16.20 -3.99
N ASP A 56 19.59 15.22 -4.00
CA ASP A 56 18.57 15.05 -2.96
C ASP A 56 19.02 14.21 -1.76
N SER A 57 20.27 13.73 -1.77
CA SER A 57 20.86 12.86 -0.73
C SER A 57 20.02 11.61 -0.40
N ASN A 58 19.32 11.08 -1.41
CA ASN A 58 18.54 9.84 -1.24
C ASN A 58 19.46 8.63 -1.07
N TYR A 59 19.10 7.74 -0.16
CA TYR A 59 19.83 6.49 0.06
C TYR A 59 19.79 5.59 -1.19
N VAL A 60 20.96 5.18 -1.64
CA VAL A 60 21.11 4.26 -2.79
C VAL A 60 21.53 2.88 -2.33
N LYS A 61 22.58 2.78 -1.52
CA LYS A 61 23.15 1.52 -1.05
C LYS A 61 24.00 1.74 0.19
N GLY A 62 24.11 0.73 1.06
CA GLY A 62 25.00 0.72 2.21
C GLY A 62 25.71 -0.62 2.36
N ILE A 63 26.92 -0.54 2.92
CA ILE A 63 27.74 -1.69 3.29
C ILE A 63 28.48 -1.38 4.59
N SER A 64 29.10 -2.38 5.19
CA SER A 64 30.05 -2.20 6.28
C SER A 64 31.47 -2.46 5.81
N SER A 65 32.46 -1.79 6.42
CA SER A 65 33.85 -2.13 6.20
C SER A 65 34.17 -3.52 6.76
N LEU A 66 35.03 -4.21 6.07
CA LEU A 66 35.52 -5.57 6.41
C LEU A 66 36.85 -5.48 7.18
N GLU A 67 37.51 -6.63 7.29
CA GLU A 67 38.83 -6.75 7.89
C GLU A 67 39.79 -5.71 7.27
N GLN A 68 40.68 -5.17 8.10
CA GLN A 68 41.60 -4.07 7.73
C GLN A 68 40.92 -2.78 7.25
N GLY A 69 39.65 -2.56 7.66
CA GLY A 69 38.89 -1.37 7.28
C GLY A 69 38.53 -1.28 5.79
N LYS A 70 38.75 -2.34 5.00
CA LYS A 70 38.50 -2.35 3.56
C LYS A 70 37.01 -2.39 3.24
N PHE A 71 36.63 -1.71 2.17
CA PHE A 71 35.27 -1.82 1.63
C PHE A 71 35.26 -1.83 0.10
N SER A 72 34.22 -2.44 -0.44
CA SER A 72 33.98 -2.51 -1.89
C SER A 72 32.48 -2.45 -2.16
N LEU A 73 32.02 -1.42 -2.87
CA LEU A 73 30.64 -1.13 -3.16
C LEU A 73 30.44 -0.94 -4.66
N THR A 74 29.47 -1.63 -5.24
CA THR A 74 29.17 -1.55 -6.68
C THR A 74 27.93 -0.71 -6.90
N THR A 75 28.02 0.27 -7.82
CA THR A 75 26.93 1.19 -8.19
C THR A 75 26.92 1.48 -9.70
N LEU A 76 25.92 2.21 -10.14
CA LEU A 76 25.87 2.77 -11.49
C LEU A 76 26.62 4.10 -11.56
N PRO A 77 27.04 4.55 -12.76
CA PRO A 77 27.60 5.89 -12.94
C PRO A 77 26.63 6.99 -12.48
N GLY A 78 27.16 8.06 -11.89
CA GLY A 78 26.35 9.16 -11.36
C GLY A 78 27.11 10.05 -10.38
N ARG A 79 26.41 11.02 -9.79
CA ARG A 79 26.93 11.87 -8.72
C ARG A 79 26.38 11.42 -7.38
N PHE A 80 27.26 11.19 -6.44
CA PHE A 80 26.92 10.64 -5.13
C PHE A 80 27.64 11.39 -4.01
N LEU A 81 27.11 11.22 -2.80
CA LEU A 81 27.76 11.57 -1.55
C LEU A 81 28.00 10.28 -0.77
N LEU A 82 29.25 9.94 -0.53
CA LEU A 82 29.62 8.81 0.33
C LEU A 82 29.62 9.29 1.77
N LYS A 83 28.74 8.75 2.60
CA LYS A 83 28.67 8.98 4.03
C LYS A 83 29.29 7.81 4.75
N ILE A 84 30.27 8.08 5.61
CA ILE A 84 30.99 7.06 6.39
C ILE A 84 30.84 7.41 7.86
N SER A 85 30.34 6.48 8.65
CA SER A 85 30.11 6.68 10.08
C SER A 85 30.53 5.46 10.89
N PHE A 86 31.04 5.73 12.10
CA PHE A 86 31.40 4.72 13.07
C PHE A 86 31.18 5.29 14.49
N ILE A 87 30.83 4.44 15.45
CA ILE A 87 30.59 4.88 16.82
C ILE A 87 31.87 5.45 17.42
N GLY A 88 31.81 6.66 17.97
CA GLY A 88 32.95 7.38 18.55
C GLY A 88 33.84 8.11 17.56
N LEU A 89 33.53 8.07 16.26
CA LEU A 89 34.24 8.81 15.23
C LEU A 89 33.30 9.77 14.47
N ALA A 90 33.82 10.93 14.11
CA ALA A 90 33.06 11.93 13.36
C ALA A 90 32.68 11.40 11.98
N THR A 91 31.42 11.60 11.60
CA THR A 91 30.91 11.19 10.29
C THR A 91 31.60 11.98 9.18
N GLU A 92 32.17 11.27 8.21
CA GLU A 92 32.83 11.84 7.03
C GLU A 92 31.91 11.78 5.81
N TYR A 93 31.90 12.87 5.05
CA TYR A 93 31.12 12.99 3.81
C TYR A 93 32.07 13.26 2.64
N LYS A 94 32.06 12.38 1.63
CA LYS A 94 32.92 12.50 0.47
C LYS A 94 32.13 12.55 -0.82
N PRO A 95 32.11 13.66 -1.56
CA PRO A 95 31.43 13.73 -2.85
C PRO A 95 32.16 12.83 -3.87
N LEU A 96 31.37 12.07 -4.65
CA LEU A 96 31.88 11.18 -5.69
C LEU A 96 31.19 11.48 -7.01
N GLN A 97 31.98 11.57 -8.06
CA GLN A 97 31.50 11.60 -9.43
C GLN A 97 32.02 10.34 -10.14
N ILE A 98 31.13 9.48 -10.54
CA ILE A 98 31.43 8.19 -11.16
C ILE A 98 31.04 8.27 -12.64
N ASN A 99 32.03 8.17 -13.52
CA ASN A 99 31.86 8.26 -14.95
C ASN A 99 31.64 6.87 -15.59
N THR A 100 31.01 6.82 -16.75
CA THR A 100 30.72 5.60 -17.50
C THR A 100 31.96 4.87 -18.00
N THR A 101 33.11 5.54 -18.08
CA THR A 101 34.36 4.96 -18.57
C THR A 101 35.18 4.24 -17.48
N GLN A 102 34.76 4.35 -16.22
CA GLN A 102 35.49 3.79 -15.08
C GLN A 102 34.87 2.44 -14.70
N THR A 103 35.70 1.43 -14.49
CA THR A 103 35.29 0.14 -13.93
C THR A 103 35.49 0.08 -12.42
N ILE A 104 36.55 0.75 -11.94
CA ILE A 104 36.91 0.82 -10.52
C ILE A 104 37.26 2.26 -10.15
N VAL A 105 36.73 2.73 -9.03
CA VAL A 105 37.09 4.00 -8.38
C VAL A 105 37.80 3.69 -7.07
N GLN A 106 39.08 4.00 -7.01
CA GLN A 106 39.90 3.82 -5.80
C GLN A 106 39.89 5.11 -4.98
N LEU A 107 39.31 5.05 -3.77
CA LEU A 107 39.25 6.20 -2.85
C LEU A 107 40.48 6.29 -1.94
N GLY A 108 41.29 5.23 -1.93
CA GLY A 108 42.46 5.16 -1.05
C GLY A 108 42.07 5.02 0.43
N LYS A 109 42.92 5.60 1.28
CA LYS A 109 42.67 5.63 2.73
C LYS A 109 41.77 6.81 3.08
N ILE A 110 40.72 6.55 3.86
CA ILE A 110 39.78 7.55 4.39
C ILE A 110 39.98 7.58 5.89
N GLU A 111 40.34 8.73 6.43
CA GLU A 111 40.61 8.89 7.85
C GLU A 111 39.41 9.48 8.56
N LEU A 112 38.90 8.80 9.58
CA LEU A 112 37.86 9.29 10.46
C LEU A 112 38.51 9.90 11.72
N LYS A 113 38.07 11.10 12.10
CA LYS A 113 38.57 11.78 13.31
C LYS A 113 37.76 11.27 14.52
N PRO A 114 38.36 11.19 15.72
CA PRO A 114 37.63 10.98 16.94
C PRO A 114 36.56 12.07 17.12
N ASP A 115 35.34 11.69 17.48
CA ASP A 115 34.28 12.61 17.80
C ASP A 115 34.26 12.85 19.32
N ALA A 116 35.01 13.83 19.77
CA ALA A 116 35.13 14.18 21.19
C ALA A 116 33.79 14.69 21.80
N VAL A 117 32.82 15.02 20.96
CA VAL A 117 31.51 15.55 21.39
C VAL A 117 30.55 14.43 21.77
N LEU A 118 30.71 13.23 21.21
CA LEU A 118 29.81 12.11 21.46
C LEU A 118 29.97 11.44 22.82
N LEU A 119 31.03 11.73 23.58
CA LEU A 119 31.27 11.13 24.91
C LEU A 119 30.50 11.80 26.07
N ASN A 120 29.83 12.93 25.82
CA ASN A 120 29.10 13.67 26.86
C ASN A 120 27.58 13.79 26.64
N GLU A 121 27.04 13.28 25.55
CA GLU A 121 25.58 13.22 25.37
C GLU A 121 25.14 11.77 25.27
N THR A 122 24.55 11.28 26.36
CA THR A 122 23.57 10.21 26.24
C THR A 122 22.42 10.81 25.44
N VAL A 123 22.43 10.68 24.12
CA VAL A 123 21.26 10.95 23.29
C VAL A 123 20.27 9.86 23.67
N ILE A 124 19.46 10.14 24.69
CA ILE A 124 18.18 9.46 24.84
C ILE A 124 17.39 9.85 23.61
N VAL A 125 17.47 9.04 22.56
CA VAL A 125 16.47 9.07 21.49
C VAL A 125 15.19 8.67 22.20
N ALA A 126 14.46 9.66 22.69
CA ALA A 126 13.12 9.43 23.19
C ALA A 126 12.36 8.84 22.00
N GLN A 127 12.17 7.52 21.99
CA GLN A 127 11.24 6.93 21.08
C GLN A 127 9.91 7.60 21.37
N ALA A 128 9.35 8.25 20.36
CA ALA A 128 8.03 8.82 20.50
C ALA A 128 7.10 7.71 21.01
N PRO A 129 6.30 8.00 22.04
CA PRO A 129 5.44 6.97 22.64
C PRO A 129 4.61 6.29 21.55
N PRO A 130 4.40 4.97 21.64
CA PRO A 130 3.62 4.22 20.67
C PRO A 130 2.22 4.80 20.44
N VAL A 131 1.61 5.31 21.53
CA VAL A 131 0.27 5.90 21.53
C VAL A 131 0.30 7.20 22.32
N VAL A 132 -0.32 8.23 21.76
CA VAL A 132 -0.55 9.53 22.40
C VAL A 132 -2.03 9.85 22.31
N VAL A 133 -2.65 10.11 23.47
CA VAL A 133 -4.05 10.54 23.55
C VAL A 133 -4.08 12.03 23.87
N THR A 134 -4.76 12.82 23.05
CA THR A 134 -4.91 14.26 23.26
C THR A 134 -6.37 14.63 22.99
N GLY A 135 -7.13 14.89 24.07
CA GLY A 135 -8.57 15.11 23.98
C GLY A 135 -9.29 13.88 23.43
N ASP A 136 -10.02 14.02 22.35
CA ASP A 136 -10.76 12.98 21.65
C ASP A 136 -9.92 12.24 20.58
N THR A 137 -8.68 12.67 20.37
CA THR A 137 -7.80 12.14 19.33
C THR A 137 -6.78 11.17 19.93
N THR A 138 -6.74 9.95 19.39
CA THR A 138 -5.69 8.98 19.66
C THR A 138 -4.74 8.92 18.48
N ALA A 139 -3.46 9.16 18.71
CA ALA A 139 -2.42 9.11 17.71
C ALA A 139 -1.49 7.90 17.96
N TYR A 140 -1.28 7.09 16.93
CA TYR A 140 -0.42 5.92 16.93
C TYR A 140 0.82 6.20 16.09
N ASN A 141 1.99 6.03 16.65
CA ASN A 141 3.25 6.16 15.97
C ASN A 141 3.59 4.83 15.25
N THR A 142 3.60 4.82 13.94
CA THR A 142 3.77 3.58 13.17
C THR A 142 5.14 2.94 13.35
N SER A 143 6.17 3.72 13.66
CA SER A 143 7.52 3.21 13.90
C SER A 143 7.64 2.29 15.11
N ALA A 144 6.68 2.35 16.03
CA ALA A 144 6.61 1.47 17.19
C ALA A 144 6.07 0.06 16.86
N TYR A 145 5.44 -0.11 15.69
CA TYR A 145 4.79 -1.36 15.29
C TYR A 145 5.51 -1.96 14.08
N ARG A 146 6.18 -3.08 14.28
CA ARG A 146 6.93 -3.75 13.21
C ARG A 146 5.98 -4.51 12.30
N VAL A 147 6.03 -4.22 11.01
CA VAL A 147 5.37 -4.97 9.94
C VAL A 147 6.42 -5.40 8.91
N SER A 148 6.09 -6.40 8.11
CA SER A 148 6.95 -6.84 7.02
C SER A 148 7.10 -5.74 5.97
N GLU A 149 8.21 -5.70 5.26
CA GLU A 149 8.39 -4.78 4.13
C GLU A 149 7.34 -5.06 3.06
N GLY A 150 6.70 -4.00 2.58
CA GLY A 150 5.60 -4.13 1.63
C GLY A 150 4.26 -4.62 2.20
N ALA A 151 4.17 -4.79 3.53
CA ALA A 151 2.93 -5.18 4.19
C ALA A 151 1.80 -4.18 3.90
N ALA A 152 0.57 -4.68 3.77
CA ALA A 152 -0.61 -3.83 3.68
C ALA A 152 -0.86 -3.09 4.99
N LEU A 153 -1.53 -1.94 4.91
CA LEU A 153 -1.93 -1.14 6.07
C LEU A 153 -2.74 -1.95 7.08
N GLU A 154 -3.51 -2.93 6.62
CA GLU A 154 -4.27 -3.86 7.44
C GLU A 154 -3.41 -4.56 8.50
N GLU A 155 -2.20 -5.02 8.13
CA GLU A 155 -1.31 -5.68 9.07
C GLU A 155 -0.82 -4.73 10.17
N LEU A 156 -0.58 -3.49 9.83
CA LEU A 156 -0.20 -2.45 10.78
C LEU A 156 -1.36 -2.16 11.75
N VAL A 157 -2.55 -1.96 11.20
CA VAL A 157 -3.74 -1.62 11.98
C VAL A 157 -4.11 -2.73 12.96
N LYS A 158 -3.99 -4.00 12.57
CA LYS A 158 -4.21 -5.15 13.48
C LYS A 158 -3.27 -5.20 14.69
N LYS A 159 -2.15 -4.47 14.65
CA LYS A 159 -1.19 -4.38 15.76
C LYS A 159 -1.45 -3.19 16.69
N LEU A 160 -2.39 -2.31 16.33
CA LEU A 160 -2.71 -1.15 17.15
C LEU A 160 -3.55 -1.56 18.37
N PRO A 161 -3.25 -1.03 19.56
CA PRO A 161 -4.08 -1.27 20.73
C PRO A 161 -5.53 -0.81 20.49
N GLY A 162 -6.48 -1.68 20.80
CA GLY A 162 -7.91 -1.40 20.67
C GLY A 162 -8.45 -1.47 19.23
N ALA A 163 -7.63 -1.87 18.24
CA ALA A 163 -8.07 -2.05 16.87
C ALA A 163 -8.34 -3.53 16.58
N GLU A 164 -9.44 -3.81 15.91
CA GLU A 164 -9.81 -5.14 15.42
C GLU A 164 -10.48 -5.04 14.04
N ILE A 165 -10.37 -6.09 13.27
CA ILE A 165 -11.10 -6.24 12.01
C ILE A 165 -12.07 -7.38 12.20
N ASN A 166 -13.36 -7.08 12.11
CA ASN A 166 -14.42 -8.07 12.31
C ASN A 166 -14.52 -9.05 11.12
N GLU A 167 -15.41 -10.06 11.25
CA GLU A 167 -15.63 -11.08 10.21
C GLU A 167 -16.12 -10.50 8.88
N GLU A 168 -16.80 -9.35 8.92
CA GLU A 168 -17.24 -8.61 7.73
C GLU A 168 -16.09 -7.79 7.09
N GLY A 169 -14.90 -7.78 7.69
CA GLY A 169 -13.73 -7.02 7.24
C GLY A 169 -13.76 -5.55 7.64
N LYS A 170 -14.66 -5.12 8.50
CA LYS A 170 -14.76 -3.74 8.98
C LYS A 170 -13.77 -3.47 10.09
N LEU A 171 -13.13 -2.33 10.02
CA LEU A 171 -12.23 -1.85 11.06
C LEU A 171 -13.02 -1.26 12.24
N ILE A 172 -12.76 -1.78 13.41
CA ILE A 172 -13.30 -1.31 14.68
C ILE A 172 -12.14 -0.81 15.53
N ILE A 173 -12.24 0.37 16.08
CA ILE A 173 -11.25 0.93 17.01
C ILE A 173 -11.95 1.40 18.28
N ASN A 174 -11.51 0.87 19.41
CA ASN A 174 -12.12 1.12 20.73
C ASN A 174 -13.65 0.85 20.73
N GLY A 175 -14.09 -0.21 20.06
CA GLY A 175 -15.49 -0.62 19.97
C GLY A 175 -16.34 0.18 18.97
N GLN A 176 -15.73 1.09 18.21
CA GLN A 176 -16.44 1.90 17.20
C GLN A 176 -15.97 1.60 15.80
N GLU A 177 -16.93 1.39 14.88
CA GLU A 177 -16.64 1.15 13.47
C GLU A 177 -16.08 2.41 12.80
N VAL A 178 -14.92 2.29 12.15
CA VAL A 178 -14.33 3.35 11.33
C VAL A 178 -15.15 3.52 10.06
N LYS A 179 -15.82 4.66 9.94
CA LYS A 179 -16.70 4.98 8.82
C LYS A 179 -15.97 5.64 7.65
N LYS A 180 -14.89 6.38 7.94
CA LYS A 180 -14.15 7.14 6.93
C LYS A 180 -12.65 7.04 7.16
N ILE A 181 -11.92 7.00 6.04
CA ILE A 181 -10.47 7.16 6.04
C ILE A 181 -10.12 8.54 5.48
N MET A 182 -9.27 9.22 6.23
CA MET A 182 -8.68 10.49 5.83
C MET A 182 -7.22 10.27 5.46
N MET A 183 -6.68 11.12 4.64
CA MET A 183 -5.25 11.13 4.34
C MET A 183 -4.71 12.55 4.51
N ASN A 184 -3.79 12.73 5.47
CA ASN A 184 -3.25 14.04 5.87
C ASN A 184 -4.35 15.07 6.23
N GLY A 185 -5.44 14.63 6.87
CA GLY A 185 -6.57 15.47 7.29
C GLY A 185 -7.60 15.74 6.20
N GLU A 186 -7.45 15.18 5.02
CA GLU A 186 -8.38 15.34 3.91
C GLU A 186 -9.07 14.00 3.58
N GLU A 187 -10.33 14.06 3.16
CA GLU A 187 -11.10 12.86 2.86
C GLU A 187 -10.50 12.10 1.68
N PHE A 188 -10.20 10.82 1.90
CA PHE A 188 -9.70 9.92 0.88
C PHE A 188 -10.90 9.15 0.29
N PHE A 189 -11.18 9.42 -0.97
CA PHE A 189 -12.45 9.04 -1.61
C PHE A 189 -12.56 7.59 -2.08
N LEU A 190 -11.70 6.69 -1.66
CA LEU A 190 -12.01 5.27 -1.84
C LEU A 190 -13.22 4.94 -0.97
N ASN A 191 -14.31 4.53 -1.60
CA ASN A 191 -15.63 4.33 -0.98
C ASN A 191 -15.69 3.24 0.09
N ASP A 192 -14.60 2.50 0.27
CA ASP A 192 -14.53 1.37 1.15
C ASP A 192 -13.26 1.42 1.99
N PRO A 193 -13.37 1.67 3.32
CA PRO A 193 -12.24 1.60 4.23
C PRO A 193 -11.45 0.30 4.12
N ASN A 194 -12.12 -0.81 3.87
CA ASN A 194 -11.47 -2.12 3.74
C ASN A 194 -10.53 -2.20 2.55
N THR A 195 -10.90 -1.54 1.45
CA THR A 195 -10.01 -1.45 0.27
C THR A 195 -8.75 -0.67 0.61
N VAL A 196 -8.89 0.44 1.30
CA VAL A 196 -7.73 1.26 1.70
C VAL A 196 -6.78 0.46 2.61
N LEU A 197 -7.33 -0.28 3.56
CA LEU A 197 -6.56 -1.13 4.47
C LEU A 197 -5.78 -2.24 3.74
N LYS A 198 -6.37 -2.84 2.73
CA LYS A 198 -5.77 -3.97 1.98
C LYS A 198 -4.79 -3.52 0.90
N GLU A 199 -4.96 -2.33 0.36
CA GLU A 199 -4.22 -1.88 -0.82
C GLU A 199 -3.10 -0.89 -0.48
N LEU A 200 -3.25 -0.05 0.57
CA LEU A 200 -2.20 0.90 0.94
C LEU A 200 -1.04 0.19 1.64
N PRO A 201 0.21 0.43 1.21
CA PRO A 201 1.38 -0.05 1.93
C PRO A 201 1.53 0.62 3.30
N ALA A 202 1.78 -0.19 4.33
CA ALA A 202 1.96 0.30 5.70
C ALA A 202 3.19 1.22 5.85
N ASP A 203 4.22 0.98 5.06
CA ASP A 203 5.48 1.73 5.07
C ASP A 203 5.35 3.19 4.60
N MET A 204 4.26 3.53 3.91
CA MET A 204 3.94 4.91 3.54
C MET A 204 3.50 5.77 4.72
N ILE A 205 3.02 5.15 5.80
CA ILE A 205 2.36 5.84 6.88
C ILE A 205 3.37 6.16 8.00
N ASP A 206 3.37 7.40 8.44
CA ASP A 206 4.18 7.90 9.55
C ASP A 206 3.42 7.81 10.88
N GLN A 207 2.15 8.18 10.86
CA GLN A 207 1.29 8.23 12.01
C GLN A 207 -0.16 7.92 11.62
N LEU A 208 -0.86 7.21 12.48
CA LEU A 208 -2.30 6.98 12.40
C LEU A 208 -2.98 7.82 13.48
N LYS A 209 -4.09 8.48 13.15
CA LYS A 209 -4.90 9.21 14.12
C LYS A 209 -6.34 8.74 14.05
N THR A 210 -6.94 8.53 15.19
CA THR A 210 -8.36 8.24 15.31
C THR A 210 -9.06 9.31 16.13
N TYR A 211 -10.18 9.76 15.66
CA TYR A 211 -11.00 10.75 16.33
C TYR A 211 -12.44 10.73 15.81
N GLN A 212 -13.33 11.31 16.61
CA GLN A 212 -14.71 11.55 16.22
C GLN A 212 -14.79 12.80 15.35
N LYS A 213 -15.34 12.67 14.16
CA LYS A 213 -15.55 13.78 13.22
C LYS A 213 -17.03 14.14 13.17
N LYS A 214 -17.37 15.37 13.43
CA LYS A 214 -18.72 15.90 13.24
C LYS A 214 -19.14 15.81 11.79
N SER A 215 -20.45 15.69 11.56
CA SER A 215 -21.02 15.69 10.22
C SER A 215 -20.59 16.94 9.43
N ASP A 216 -20.60 16.84 8.10
CA ASP A 216 -20.29 18.02 7.27
C ASP A 216 -21.29 19.14 7.48
N MET A 217 -22.55 18.81 7.79
CA MET A 217 -23.58 19.80 8.10
C MET A 217 -23.25 20.54 9.40
N ALA A 218 -22.94 19.82 10.48
CA ALA A 218 -22.55 20.41 11.75
C ALA A 218 -21.27 21.25 11.61
N ARG A 219 -20.31 20.80 10.79
CA ARG A 219 -19.05 21.52 10.52
C ARG A 219 -19.30 22.86 9.76
N ILE A 220 -20.26 22.89 8.85
CA ILE A 220 -20.54 24.08 8.04
C ILE A 220 -21.45 25.07 8.77
N THR A 221 -22.49 24.55 9.40
CA THR A 221 -23.50 25.41 10.08
C THR A 221 -23.07 25.81 11.48
N GLY A 222 -22.11 25.12 12.09
CA GLY A 222 -21.74 25.28 13.49
C GLY A 222 -22.76 24.70 14.47
N VAL A 223 -23.87 24.13 13.98
CA VAL A 223 -24.93 23.51 14.80
C VAL A 223 -24.63 22.01 14.90
N ASP A 224 -24.58 21.51 16.13
CA ASP A 224 -24.37 20.08 16.37
C ASP A 224 -25.65 19.31 16.02
N ASP A 225 -25.54 18.37 15.12
CA ASP A 225 -26.65 17.51 14.69
C ASP A 225 -26.61 16.12 15.36
N GLY A 226 -25.71 15.92 16.33
CA GLY A 226 -25.53 14.67 17.05
C GLY A 226 -24.97 13.53 16.20
N LYS A 227 -24.52 13.81 14.97
CA LYS A 227 -23.95 12.82 14.07
C LYS A 227 -22.42 12.94 14.04
N GLU A 228 -21.79 12.02 14.74
CA GLU A 228 -20.34 11.87 14.73
C GLU A 228 -19.95 10.55 14.09
N GLU A 229 -18.83 10.56 13.36
CA GLU A 229 -18.31 9.39 12.70
C GLU A 229 -16.87 9.15 13.13
N MET A 230 -16.56 7.92 13.53
CA MET A 230 -15.18 7.52 13.80
C MET A 230 -14.37 7.56 12.51
N VAL A 231 -13.25 8.27 12.56
CA VAL A 231 -12.36 8.50 11.42
C VAL A 231 -10.97 7.97 11.72
N LEU A 232 -10.36 7.34 10.72
CA LEU A 232 -8.93 7.01 10.71
C LEU A 232 -8.21 7.97 9.76
N ASP A 233 -7.37 8.86 10.29
CA ASP A 233 -6.54 9.79 9.50
C ASP A 233 -5.12 9.23 9.35
N LEU A 234 -4.73 8.94 8.12
CA LEU A 234 -3.44 8.41 7.72
C LEU A 234 -2.49 9.57 7.44
N ARG A 235 -1.44 9.70 8.23
CA ARG A 235 -0.37 10.67 7.99
C ARG A 235 0.73 10.04 7.16
N VAL A 236 0.85 10.46 5.90
CA VAL A 236 1.87 9.97 4.97
C VAL A 236 3.24 10.56 5.34
N LYS A 237 4.28 9.72 5.30
CA LYS A 237 5.68 10.15 5.53
C LYS A 237 6.05 11.34 4.65
N PRO A 238 6.77 12.33 5.17
CA PRO A 238 7.14 13.52 4.40
C PRO A 238 7.86 13.21 3.08
N SER A 239 8.71 12.18 3.07
CA SER A 239 9.43 11.70 1.88
C SER A 239 8.50 11.16 0.77
N MET A 240 7.30 10.69 1.13
CA MET A 240 6.34 10.10 0.20
C MET A 240 5.18 11.04 -0.15
N ARG A 241 5.16 12.27 0.37
CA ARG A 241 4.11 13.27 0.06
C ARG A 241 4.22 13.89 -1.33
N LYS A 242 5.30 13.61 -2.05
CA LYS A 242 5.52 14.09 -3.43
C LYS A 242 6.04 12.92 -4.26
N GLY A 243 5.43 12.66 -5.41
CA GLY A 243 5.88 11.60 -6.30
C GLY A 243 4.84 10.55 -6.61
N TRP A 244 5.29 9.45 -7.15
CA TRP A 244 4.51 8.24 -7.41
C TRP A 244 4.87 7.15 -6.41
N ASN A 245 3.87 6.47 -5.91
CA ASN A 245 4.00 5.28 -5.08
C ASN A 245 3.05 4.22 -5.62
N GLY A 246 3.41 2.96 -5.54
CA GLY A 246 2.53 1.89 -5.96
C GLY A 246 3.10 0.53 -5.66
N ASN A 247 2.23 -0.45 -5.69
CA ASN A 247 2.54 -1.86 -5.60
C ASN A 247 1.79 -2.63 -6.68
N PHE A 248 2.33 -3.75 -7.05
CA PHE A 248 1.71 -4.69 -7.98
C PHE A 248 2.04 -6.11 -7.53
N GLU A 249 1.03 -6.96 -7.50
CA GLU A 249 1.14 -8.37 -7.16
C GLU A 249 0.38 -9.16 -8.22
N ALA A 250 0.98 -10.23 -8.72
CA ALA A 250 0.31 -11.16 -9.62
C ALA A 250 0.70 -12.59 -9.26
N GLY A 251 -0.25 -13.50 -9.35
CA GLY A 251 -0.09 -14.92 -9.13
C GLY A 251 -0.94 -15.72 -10.12
N TYR A 252 -0.42 -16.84 -10.55
CA TYR A 252 -1.12 -17.80 -11.39
C TYR A 252 -1.00 -19.19 -10.76
N GLY A 253 -2.09 -19.92 -10.72
CA GLY A 253 -2.20 -21.23 -10.13
C GLY A 253 -2.64 -22.29 -11.14
N ASN A 254 -2.87 -23.50 -10.66
CA ASN A 254 -3.44 -24.58 -11.47
C ASN A 254 -4.91 -24.26 -11.81
N ASP A 255 -5.46 -24.95 -12.82
CA ASP A 255 -6.86 -24.85 -13.25
C ASP A 255 -7.29 -23.41 -13.61
N ASP A 256 -6.39 -22.66 -14.26
CA ASP A 256 -6.59 -21.28 -14.72
C ASP A 256 -6.91 -20.28 -13.58
N HIS A 257 -6.61 -20.63 -12.33
CA HIS A 257 -6.74 -19.73 -11.22
C HIS A 257 -5.71 -18.60 -11.34
N TYR A 258 -6.16 -17.39 -11.16
CA TYR A 258 -5.25 -16.23 -11.16
C TYR A 258 -5.64 -15.19 -10.10
N ARG A 259 -4.66 -14.43 -9.72
CA ARG A 259 -4.82 -13.24 -8.88
C ARG A 259 -3.89 -12.15 -9.36
N ALA A 260 -4.44 -10.97 -9.56
CA ALA A 260 -3.66 -9.77 -9.80
C ALA A 260 -4.25 -8.63 -8.98
N LYS A 261 -3.41 -7.85 -8.37
CA LYS A 261 -3.80 -6.60 -7.72
C LYS A 261 -2.72 -5.56 -7.93
N GLY A 262 -3.13 -4.32 -7.99
CA GLY A 262 -2.20 -3.22 -8.12
C GLY A 262 -2.80 -1.91 -7.68
N MET A 263 -1.95 -1.03 -7.17
CA MET A 263 -2.29 0.33 -6.82
C MET A 263 -1.16 1.26 -7.23
N ALA A 264 -1.52 2.40 -7.77
CA ALA A 264 -0.61 3.50 -8.04
C ALA A 264 -1.19 4.79 -7.47
N ASN A 265 -0.39 5.50 -6.68
CA ASN A 265 -0.75 6.76 -6.07
C ASN A 265 0.20 7.86 -6.53
N ARG A 266 -0.34 9.02 -6.84
CA ARG A 266 0.43 10.23 -7.09
C ARG A 266 0.05 11.30 -6.10
N PHE A 267 1.03 11.74 -5.34
CA PHE A 267 0.89 12.87 -4.43
C PHE A 267 1.64 14.09 -4.97
N LYS A 268 0.99 15.24 -4.99
CA LYS A 268 1.61 16.51 -5.38
C LYS A 268 0.96 17.64 -4.60
N ASN A 269 1.63 18.13 -3.57
CA ASN A 269 1.11 19.16 -2.68
C ASN A 269 -0.22 18.75 -2.03
N LYS A 270 -1.31 19.40 -2.45
CA LYS A 270 -2.70 19.13 -1.98
C LYS A 270 -3.53 18.32 -2.97
N MET A 271 -2.88 17.73 -3.97
CA MET A 271 -3.49 16.84 -4.95
C MET A 271 -3.14 15.39 -4.63
N ASN A 272 -4.15 14.54 -4.64
CA ASN A 272 -4.01 13.10 -4.55
C ASN A 272 -4.71 12.46 -5.74
N LEU A 273 -4.02 11.57 -6.44
CA LEU A 273 -4.58 10.71 -7.47
C LEU A 273 -4.22 9.28 -7.09
N SER A 274 -5.22 8.40 -7.04
CA SER A 274 -5.01 6.97 -6.80
C SER A 274 -5.74 6.18 -7.87
N ILE A 275 -5.10 5.14 -8.37
CA ILE A 275 -5.69 4.16 -9.27
C ILE A 275 -5.41 2.78 -8.67
N ASN A 276 -6.43 1.97 -8.53
CA ASN A 276 -6.32 0.61 -8.02
C ASN A 276 -7.09 -0.37 -8.89
N GLY A 277 -6.62 -1.60 -8.91
CA GLY A 277 -7.29 -2.67 -9.62
C GLY A 277 -7.02 -4.02 -8.97
N THR A 278 -8.04 -4.86 -8.98
CA THR A 278 -7.95 -6.26 -8.56
C THR A 278 -8.64 -7.14 -9.60
N ALA A 279 -8.04 -8.28 -9.87
CA ALA A 279 -8.66 -9.32 -10.68
C ALA A 279 -8.25 -10.66 -10.10
N ASN A 280 -9.23 -11.50 -9.78
CA ASN A 280 -8.97 -12.85 -9.30
C ASN A 280 -10.05 -13.81 -9.79
N ASP A 281 -9.65 -15.04 -10.01
CA ASP A 281 -10.50 -16.16 -10.32
C ASP A 281 -9.98 -17.39 -9.56
N ASN A 282 -10.88 -18.06 -8.83
CA ASN A 282 -10.56 -19.28 -8.09
C ASN A 282 -11.48 -20.45 -8.51
N GLY A 283 -12.06 -20.38 -9.71
CA GLY A 283 -12.94 -21.39 -10.27
C GLY A 283 -14.39 -21.34 -9.72
N ILE A 284 -14.62 -20.76 -8.56
CA ILE A 284 -15.93 -20.58 -7.93
C ILE A 284 -16.35 -19.11 -7.99
N ASN A 285 -15.41 -18.23 -7.72
CA ASN A 285 -15.63 -16.80 -7.70
C ASN A 285 -14.63 -16.13 -8.61
N SER A 286 -15.14 -15.29 -9.51
CA SER A 286 -14.34 -14.36 -10.28
C SER A 286 -14.71 -12.93 -9.89
N ASN A 287 -13.71 -12.15 -9.52
CA ASN A 287 -13.90 -10.77 -9.10
C ASN A 287 -12.93 -9.88 -9.86
N GLN A 288 -13.47 -8.89 -10.53
CA GLN A 288 -12.71 -7.88 -11.24
C GLN A 288 -13.16 -6.50 -10.78
N ARG A 289 -12.21 -5.66 -10.41
CA ARG A 289 -12.48 -4.32 -9.90
C ARG A 289 -11.40 -3.37 -10.40
N ILE A 290 -11.81 -2.21 -10.85
CA ILE A 290 -10.92 -1.08 -11.14
C ILE A 290 -11.51 0.17 -10.53
N GLY A 291 -10.69 0.93 -9.84
CA GLY A 291 -11.09 2.18 -9.20
C GLY A 291 -10.08 3.28 -9.46
N ALA A 292 -10.59 4.50 -9.50
CA ALA A 292 -9.78 5.70 -9.53
C ALA A 292 -10.33 6.71 -8.54
N ASN A 293 -9.45 7.42 -7.88
CA ASN A 293 -9.78 8.46 -6.92
C ASN A 293 -8.90 9.68 -7.20
N TYR A 294 -9.53 10.85 -7.19
CA TYR A 294 -8.84 12.13 -7.35
C TYR A 294 -9.34 13.11 -6.29
N SER A 295 -8.44 13.86 -5.68
CA SER A 295 -8.80 14.98 -4.81
C SER A 295 -7.81 16.13 -4.96
N GLN A 296 -8.35 17.34 -4.96
CA GLN A 296 -7.61 18.59 -4.97
C GLN A 296 -8.17 19.51 -3.89
N ASN A 297 -7.33 19.92 -2.96
CA ASN A 297 -7.75 20.71 -1.80
C ASN A 297 -6.95 21.99 -1.73
N THR A 298 -7.65 23.13 -1.94
CA THR A 298 -7.11 24.46 -1.72
C THR A 298 -7.80 25.11 -0.52
N GLN A 299 -7.36 26.29 -0.11
CA GLN A 299 -7.99 26.99 1.02
C GLN A 299 -9.46 27.37 0.74
N LYS A 300 -9.76 27.75 -0.51
CA LYS A 300 -11.10 28.21 -0.92
C LYS A 300 -11.91 27.14 -1.64
N LEU A 301 -11.24 26.20 -2.31
CA LEU A 301 -11.90 25.24 -3.16
C LEU A 301 -11.36 23.84 -2.89
N LYS A 302 -12.26 22.91 -2.54
CA LYS A 302 -11.97 21.48 -2.43
C LYS A 302 -12.86 20.74 -3.40
N TYR A 303 -12.28 19.91 -4.23
CA TYR A 303 -13.03 19.07 -5.14
C TYR A 303 -12.33 17.76 -5.38
N GLY A 304 -13.11 16.76 -5.70
CA GLY A 304 -12.60 15.42 -5.94
C GLY A 304 -13.72 14.43 -6.13
N GLY A 305 -13.35 13.19 -6.28
CA GLY A 305 -14.28 12.10 -6.40
C GLY A 305 -13.60 10.77 -6.66
N SER A 306 -14.41 9.74 -6.70
CA SER A 306 -14.00 8.39 -7.07
C SER A 306 -14.95 7.81 -8.09
N ILE A 307 -14.41 6.94 -8.92
CA ILE A 307 -15.16 6.06 -9.80
C ILE A 307 -14.65 4.64 -9.60
N GLU A 308 -15.58 3.69 -9.55
CA GLU A 308 -15.27 2.27 -9.41
C GLU A 308 -16.16 1.47 -10.35
N VAL A 309 -15.55 0.56 -11.06
CA VAL A 309 -16.23 -0.45 -11.88
C VAL A 309 -15.87 -1.81 -11.31
N ARG A 310 -16.88 -2.63 -11.08
CA ARG A 310 -16.69 -4.00 -10.57
C ARG A 310 -17.55 -5.00 -11.33
N GLU A 311 -17.01 -6.18 -11.50
CA GLU A 311 -17.70 -7.36 -11.98
C GLU A 311 -17.42 -8.52 -11.03
N ASN A 312 -18.48 -9.14 -10.56
CA ASN A 312 -18.41 -10.33 -9.73
C ASN A 312 -19.17 -11.46 -10.43
N LYS A 313 -18.52 -12.61 -10.57
CA LYS A 313 -19.16 -13.86 -10.95
C LYS A 313 -19.02 -14.83 -9.80
N ARG A 314 -20.04 -15.58 -9.55
CA ARG A 314 -20.05 -16.63 -8.55
C ARG A 314 -20.77 -17.85 -9.08
N ASP A 315 -20.04 -18.96 -9.13
CA ASP A 315 -20.59 -20.27 -9.44
C ASP A 315 -20.54 -21.09 -8.17
N SER A 316 -21.67 -21.56 -7.72
CA SER A 316 -21.75 -22.38 -6.52
C SER A 316 -22.52 -23.65 -6.79
N TRP A 317 -21.97 -24.72 -6.28
CA TRP A 317 -22.59 -26.03 -6.30
C TRP A 317 -22.55 -26.62 -4.90
N SER A 318 -23.66 -27.17 -4.44
CA SER A 318 -23.70 -27.85 -3.17
C SER A 318 -24.56 -29.11 -3.28
N LYS A 319 -24.08 -30.19 -2.67
CA LYS A 319 -24.79 -31.44 -2.49
C LYS A 319 -24.92 -31.69 -0.99
N ARG A 320 -26.16 -31.83 -0.54
CA ARG A 320 -26.47 -32.13 0.85
C ARG A 320 -27.18 -33.47 0.91
N HIS A 321 -26.69 -34.34 1.76
CA HIS A 321 -27.30 -35.58 2.12
C HIS A 321 -27.70 -35.51 3.59
N THR A 322 -28.98 -35.70 3.91
CA THR A 322 -29.50 -35.63 5.27
C THR A 322 -30.22 -36.92 5.57
N GLU A 323 -29.90 -37.57 6.67
CA GLU A 323 -30.65 -38.66 7.25
C GLU A 323 -31.36 -38.14 8.51
N SER A 324 -32.67 -38.32 8.55
CA SER A 324 -33.51 -37.96 9.69
C SER A 324 -34.07 -39.24 10.31
N PHE A 325 -33.77 -39.46 11.58
CA PHE A 325 -34.31 -40.59 12.35
C PHE A 325 -35.68 -40.20 12.88
N LEU A 326 -36.69 -40.99 12.52
CA LEU A 326 -38.05 -40.78 12.94
C LEU A 326 -38.36 -41.61 14.19
N SER A 327 -39.44 -41.28 14.89
CA SER A 327 -39.79 -41.88 16.21
C SER A 327 -40.22 -43.34 16.15
N ASP A 328 -40.48 -43.87 14.97
CA ASP A 328 -40.97 -45.22 14.70
C ASP A 328 -39.91 -46.16 14.15
N ASN A 329 -38.63 -45.88 14.40
CA ASN A 329 -37.49 -46.66 13.92
C ASN A 329 -37.31 -46.64 12.39
N THR A 330 -37.92 -45.67 11.71
CA THR A 330 -37.72 -45.42 10.28
C THR A 330 -36.74 -44.31 10.06
N SER A 331 -36.04 -44.32 8.92
CA SER A 331 -35.17 -43.22 8.50
C SER A 331 -35.69 -42.58 7.21
N GLN A 332 -35.62 -41.27 7.17
CA GLN A 332 -35.91 -40.49 5.99
C GLN A 332 -34.60 -39.93 5.43
N PHE A 333 -34.31 -40.20 4.16
CA PHE A 333 -33.15 -39.72 3.48
C PHE A 333 -33.54 -38.58 2.54
N SER A 334 -32.89 -37.44 2.63
CA SER A 334 -33.07 -36.32 1.74
C SER A 334 -31.78 -36.03 1.02
N LEU A 335 -31.83 -35.99 -0.30
CA LEU A 335 -30.75 -35.56 -1.18
C LEU A 335 -31.12 -34.21 -1.80
N GLN A 336 -30.32 -33.20 -1.57
CA GLN A 336 -30.49 -31.88 -2.18
C GLN A 336 -29.27 -31.52 -2.99
N ASN A 337 -29.46 -31.19 -4.26
CA ASN A 337 -28.44 -30.65 -5.14
C ASN A 337 -28.86 -29.23 -5.50
N ASN A 338 -28.06 -28.28 -5.10
CA ASN A 338 -28.25 -26.87 -5.45
C ASN A 338 -27.11 -26.42 -6.38
N GLN A 339 -27.47 -25.81 -7.46
CA GLN A 339 -26.54 -25.14 -8.36
C GLN A 339 -26.99 -23.68 -8.52
N SER A 340 -26.09 -22.76 -8.40
CA SER A 340 -26.37 -21.36 -8.62
C SER A 340 -25.20 -20.70 -9.31
N ASP A 341 -25.48 -20.01 -10.40
CA ASP A 341 -24.55 -19.14 -11.10
C ASP A 341 -25.09 -17.72 -11.08
N GLY A 342 -24.21 -16.78 -10.83
CA GLY A 342 -24.55 -15.37 -10.75
C GLY A 342 -23.46 -14.45 -11.29
N LYS A 343 -23.88 -13.41 -11.98
CA LYS A 343 -23.01 -12.35 -12.43
C LYS A 343 -23.58 -11.00 -12.04
N THR A 344 -22.76 -10.16 -11.40
CA THR A 344 -23.13 -8.78 -11.05
C THR A 344 -22.07 -7.84 -11.58
N SER A 345 -22.50 -6.84 -12.34
CA SER A 345 -21.66 -5.74 -12.78
C SER A 345 -22.18 -4.44 -12.17
N ALA A 346 -21.30 -3.61 -11.64
CA ALA A 346 -21.69 -2.36 -11.01
C ALA A 346 -20.69 -1.25 -11.32
N ILE A 347 -21.22 -0.03 -11.41
CA ILE A 347 -20.46 1.21 -11.53
C ILE A 347 -20.90 2.11 -10.39
N SER A 348 -19.97 2.61 -9.62
CA SER A 348 -20.19 3.57 -8.54
C SER A 348 -19.32 4.80 -8.78
N ALA A 349 -19.90 5.98 -8.62
CA ALA A 349 -19.17 7.24 -8.72
C ALA A 349 -19.64 8.20 -7.63
N ASN A 350 -18.69 8.83 -6.96
CA ASN A 350 -18.96 9.83 -5.92
C ASN A 350 -18.12 11.05 -6.22
N PHE A 351 -18.71 12.21 -6.07
CA PHE A 351 -18.04 13.48 -6.25
C PHE A 351 -18.25 14.37 -5.03
N ARG A 352 -17.31 15.25 -4.81
CA ARG A 352 -17.39 16.29 -3.80
C ARG A 352 -16.90 17.59 -4.40
N PHE A 353 -17.68 18.63 -4.15
CA PHE A 353 -17.33 20.00 -4.44
C PHE A 353 -17.66 20.84 -3.20
N GLU A 354 -16.69 21.58 -2.68
CA GLU A 354 -16.84 22.49 -1.56
C GLU A 354 -16.13 23.79 -1.91
N TRP A 355 -16.88 24.86 -1.99
CA TRP A 355 -16.38 26.17 -2.34
C TRP A 355 -16.72 27.20 -1.26
N LYS A 356 -15.68 27.73 -0.63
CA LYS A 356 -15.79 28.84 0.31
C LYS A 356 -15.71 30.16 -0.46
N LEU A 357 -16.85 30.77 -0.69
CA LEU A 357 -16.97 32.08 -1.35
C LEU A 357 -16.34 33.18 -0.48
N ASP A 358 -16.74 33.19 0.80
CA ASP A 358 -16.27 34.11 1.83
C ASP A 358 -16.27 33.43 3.21
N SER A 359 -16.11 34.20 4.29
CA SER A 359 -16.09 33.67 5.67
C SER A 359 -17.43 33.11 6.15
N LEU A 360 -18.53 33.49 5.52
CA LEU A 360 -19.90 33.16 5.91
C LEU A 360 -20.57 32.19 4.94
N THR A 361 -20.10 32.16 3.68
CA THR A 361 -20.76 31.40 2.61
C THR A 361 -19.92 30.24 2.13
N THR A 362 -20.44 29.03 2.28
CA THR A 362 -19.86 27.80 1.75
C THR A 362 -20.89 27.05 0.92
N ILE A 363 -20.54 26.72 -0.33
CA ILE A 363 -21.33 25.85 -1.20
C ILE A 363 -20.73 24.46 -1.16
N MET A 364 -21.56 23.47 -0.82
CA MET A 364 -21.17 22.06 -0.85
C MET A 364 -22.12 21.27 -1.74
N TYR A 365 -21.55 20.42 -2.60
CA TYR A 365 -22.31 19.53 -3.46
C TYR A 365 -21.62 18.16 -3.50
N ARG A 366 -22.39 17.08 -3.21
CA ARG A 366 -21.89 15.70 -3.12
C ARG A 366 -22.81 14.73 -3.84
N PRO A 367 -22.76 14.65 -5.17
CA PRO A 367 -23.52 13.67 -5.92
C PRO A 367 -22.91 12.28 -5.82
N THR A 368 -23.75 11.28 -5.72
CA THR A 368 -23.41 9.86 -5.75
C THR A 368 -24.22 9.17 -6.84
N PHE A 369 -23.55 8.39 -7.67
CA PHE A 369 -24.16 7.60 -8.73
C PHE A 369 -23.81 6.14 -8.51
N ASN A 370 -24.84 5.29 -8.50
CA ASN A 370 -24.67 3.84 -8.40
C ASN A 370 -25.55 3.18 -9.45
N PHE A 371 -24.94 2.38 -10.28
CA PHE A 371 -25.63 1.55 -11.24
C PHE A 371 -25.17 0.11 -11.05
N SER A 372 -26.11 -0.81 -10.95
CA SER A 372 -25.83 -2.25 -10.82
C SER A 372 -26.77 -3.05 -11.68
N LYS A 373 -26.21 -4.05 -12.36
CA LYS A 373 -26.94 -5.05 -13.13
C LYS A 373 -26.50 -6.43 -12.68
N GLY A 374 -27.44 -7.25 -12.26
CA GLY A 374 -27.20 -8.64 -11.85
C GLY A 374 -28.09 -9.62 -12.61
N ASN A 375 -27.54 -10.77 -12.94
CA ASN A 375 -28.25 -11.94 -13.41
C ASN A 375 -27.87 -13.10 -12.51
N SER A 376 -28.85 -13.91 -12.13
CA SER A 376 -28.62 -15.13 -11.35
C SER A 376 -29.56 -16.23 -11.82
N ASN A 377 -29.00 -17.40 -12.03
CA ASN A 377 -29.74 -18.62 -12.30
C ASN A 377 -29.53 -19.58 -11.12
N SER A 378 -30.58 -20.20 -10.68
CA SER A 378 -30.49 -21.24 -9.62
C SER A 378 -31.36 -22.43 -9.96
N GLY A 379 -30.78 -23.61 -9.80
CA GLY A 379 -31.47 -24.89 -9.92
C GLY A 379 -31.41 -25.63 -8.58
N ASN A 380 -32.52 -26.14 -8.13
CA ASN A 380 -32.60 -26.99 -6.95
C ASN A 380 -33.26 -28.29 -7.34
N PHE A 381 -32.58 -29.40 -7.05
CA PHE A 381 -33.15 -30.76 -7.11
C PHE A 381 -33.20 -31.30 -5.69
N SER A 382 -34.37 -31.77 -5.29
CA SER A 382 -34.59 -32.39 -3.97
C SER A 382 -35.30 -33.72 -4.15
N GLU A 383 -34.73 -34.77 -3.60
CA GLU A 383 -35.31 -36.11 -3.55
C GLU A 383 -35.38 -36.57 -2.10
N THR A 384 -36.53 -37.10 -1.71
CA THR A 384 -36.72 -37.62 -0.37
C THR A 384 -37.19 -39.09 -0.47
N LEU A 385 -36.46 -39.97 0.19
CA LEU A 385 -36.72 -41.39 0.25
C LEU A 385 -37.01 -41.78 1.69
N ASN A 386 -38.11 -42.50 1.90
CA ASN A 386 -38.42 -43.08 3.19
C ASN A 386 -37.99 -44.57 3.17
N ASN A 387 -37.20 -44.95 4.14
CA ASN A 387 -36.85 -46.35 4.32
C ASN A 387 -37.70 -46.91 5.46
N GLU A 388 -38.68 -47.76 5.13
CA GLU A 388 -39.39 -48.55 6.14
C GLU A 388 -38.44 -49.68 6.53
N SER A 389 -38.06 -49.76 7.80
CA SER A 389 -37.38 -50.94 8.34
C SER A 389 -38.35 -52.14 8.30
N THR A 390 -38.05 -53.11 7.42
CA THR A 390 -38.74 -54.42 7.40
C THR A 390 -38.39 -55.21 8.64
#